data_6b0bd966e1e35659b5f338c1d9455abc
#
_entry.id   6b0bd966e1e35659b5f338c1d9455abc
#
_cell.length_a   1.000
_cell.length_b   1.000
_cell.length_c   1.000
_cell.angle_alpha   90.00
_cell.angle_beta   90.00
_cell.angle_gamma   90.00
#
_symmetry.space_group_name_H-M   'P 1'
#
loop_
_entity.id
_entity.type
_entity.pdbx_description
1 polymer ?
#
loop_
_entity_poly.entity_id
_entity_poly.type
_entity_poly.pdbx_seq_one_letter_code
_entity_poly.pdbx_strand_id
1 'polypeptide(L)'
;MVSTYVFAALALSFPKSEEHPHFQLRSFRVGKKIFSTLWEKENKAMVKLSLIEQSVFCSFDVAVFYPVPGAWGKKGATFVNLSKVRKDMLRDAMTIAYEALVNRSGEEASRRTGNKKVGRRGSPT
;
A
#
# COMPACT_ATOMS: atom_id res chain seq x y z
N MET A 1 -16.07 -7.33 -5.99
CA MET A 1 -16.54 -6.55 -4.87
C MET A 1 -15.96 -7.04 -3.56
N VAL A 2 -15.48 -6.14 -2.73
CA VAL A 2 -14.86 -6.47 -1.44
C VAL A 2 -15.52 -5.62 -0.37
N SER A 3 -16.00 -6.23 0.71
CA SER A 3 -16.58 -5.48 1.81
C SER A 3 -15.47 -4.83 2.63
N THR A 4 -15.84 -3.81 3.42
CA THR A 4 -14.88 -3.16 4.31
C THR A 4 -14.35 -4.12 5.36
N TYR A 5 -15.20 -5.04 5.81
CA TYR A 5 -14.78 -6.07 6.76
C TYR A 5 -13.70 -6.98 6.14
N VAL A 6 -13.93 -7.43 4.91
CA VAL A 6 -12.96 -8.30 4.22
C VAL A 6 -11.66 -7.53 3.95
N PHE A 7 -11.77 -6.26 3.58
CA PHE A 7 -10.58 -5.43 3.38
C PHE A 7 -9.74 -5.37 4.65
N ALA A 8 -10.37 -5.07 5.78
CA ALA A 8 -9.65 -4.95 7.05
C ALA A 8 -9.00 -6.28 7.44
N ALA A 9 -9.72 -7.39 7.26
CA ALA A 9 -9.16 -8.71 7.57
C ALA A 9 -7.95 -9.01 6.69
N LEU A 10 -8.03 -8.65 5.42
CA LEU A 10 -6.93 -8.85 4.49
C LEU A 10 -5.72 -8.01 4.90
N ALA A 11 -5.94 -6.73 5.23
CA ALA A 11 -4.86 -5.84 5.64
C ALA A 11 -4.17 -6.37 6.90
N LEU A 12 -4.94 -6.88 7.84
CA LEU A 12 -4.39 -7.37 9.10
C LEU A 12 -3.78 -8.76 8.98
N SER A 13 -3.94 -9.42 7.84
CA SER A 13 -3.32 -10.72 7.62
C SER A 13 -1.82 -10.60 7.31
N PHE A 14 -1.33 -9.42 6.97
CA PHE A 14 0.10 -9.22 6.71
C PHE A 14 0.88 -9.21 8.04
N PRO A 15 2.06 -9.85 8.07
CA PRO A 15 2.81 -9.94 9.33
C PRO A 15 3.15 -8.58 9.92
N LYS A 16 2.94 -8.44 11.23
CA LYS A 16 3.24 -7.23 11.98
C LYS A 16 2.42 -6.01 11.58
N SER A 17 1.37 -6.20 10.79
CA SER A 17 0.49 -5.09 10.45
C SER A 17 -0.43 -4.80 11.63
N GLU A 18 -0.77 -3.51 11.79
CA GLU A 18 -1.65 -3.05 12.86
C GLU A 18 -2.61 -2.03 12.29
N GLU A 19 -3.77 -1.94 12.91
CA GLU A 19 -4.74 -0.93 12.55
C GLU A 19 -4.69 0.21 13.58
N HIS A 20 -4.64 1.45 13.09
CA HIS A 20 -4.69 2.65 13.94
C HIS A 20 -5.61 3.68 13.32
N PRO A 21 -6.28 4.48 14.14
CA PRO A 21 -7.05 5.58 13.58
C PRO A 21 -6.12 6.63 12.98
N HIS A 22 -6.57 7.25 11.89
CA HIS A 22 -5.80 8.30 11.23
C HIS A 22 -6.79 9.33 10.74
N PHE A 23 -6.98 10.39 11.52
CA PHE A 23 -8.07 11.33 11.33
C PHE A 23 -9.39 10.56 11.47
N GLN A 24 -10.24 10.56 10.46
CA GLN A 24 -11.50 9.81 10.52
C GLN A 24 -11.42 8.52 9.70
N LEU A 25 -10.21 8.11 9.34
CA LEU A 25 -10.00 6.91 8.53
C LEU A 25 -9.44 5.79 9.40
N ARG A 26 -9.56 4.57 8.90
CA ARG A 26 -8.88 3.41 9.47
C ARG A 26 -7.58 3.22 8.70
N SER A 27 -6.44 3.24 9.38
CA SER A 27 -5.17 3.06 8.71
C SER A 27 -4.54 1.74 9.11
N PHE A 28 -3.80 1.17 8.17
CA PHE A 28 -3.10 -0.10 8.38
C PHE A 28 -1.62 0.16 8.14
N ARG A 29 -0.82 -0.21 9.12
CA ARG A 29 0.59 0.18 9.13
C ARG A 29 1.46 -0.94 9.66
N VAL A 30 2.75 -0.82 9.34
CA VAL A 30 3.79 -1.65 9.95
C VAL A 30 4.72 -0.67 10.64
N GLY A 31 4.86 -0.79 11.96
CA GLY A 31 5.57 0.20 12.73
C GLY A 31 4.84 1.53 12.65
N LYS A 32 5.52 2.57 12.19
CA LYS A 32 4.92 3.89 12.08
C LYS A 32 4.51 4.25 10.67
N LYS A 33 4.68 3.31 9.72
CA LYS A 33 4.46 3.62 8.30
C LYS A 33 3.18 2.97 7.81
N ILE A 34 2.31 3.79 7.22
CA ILE A 34 1.02 3.37 6.69
C ILE A 34 1.23 2.80 5.28
N PHE A 35 0.63 1.63 5.00
CA PHE A 35 0.62 1.11 3.63
C PHE A 35 -0.77 1.17 3.01
N SER A 36 -1.83 1.36 3.81
CA SER A 36 -3.19 1.44 3.29
C SER A 36 -4.09 2.14 4.27
N THR A 37 -5.14 2.82 3.76
CA THR A 37 -6.19 3.39 4.60
C THR A 37 -7.55 2.97 4.06
N LEU A 38 -8.52 2.84 4.95
CA LEU A 38 -9.88 2.43 4.59
C LEU A 38 -10.83 3.59 4.79
N TRP A 39 -11.54 3.93 3.74
CA TRP A 39 -12.50 5.04 3.68
C TRP A 39 -13.90 4.42 3.65
N GLU A 40 -14.38 4.03 4.84
CA GLU A 40 -15.60 3.23 4.94
C GLU A 40 -16.82 3.92 4.33
N LYS A 41 -16.95 5.22 4.57
CA LYS A 41 -18.14 5.93 4.12
C LYS A 41 -18.24 6.00 2.60
N GLU A 42 -17.10 6.02 1.93
CA GLU A 42 -17.08 6.05 0.47
C GLU A 42 -16.86 4.68 -0.15
N ASN A 43 -16.74 3.66 0.67
CA ASN A 43 -16.53 2.28 0.21
C ASN A 43 -15.33 2.17 -0.72
N LYS A 44 -14.22 2.80 -0.30
CA LYS A 44 -12.98 2.77 -1.05
C LYS A 44 -11.81 2.69 -0.09
N ALA A 45 -10.65 2.38 -0.64
CA ALA A 45 -9.41 2.29 0.15
C ALA A 45 -8.30 2.99 -0.60
N MET A 46 -7.27 3.41 0.12
CA MET A 46 -6.05 3.93 -0.49
C MET A 46 -4.94 2.93 -0.27
N VAL A 47 -4.15 2.69 -1.29
CA VAL A 47 -2.98 1.81 -1.24
C VAL A 47 -1.78 2.62 -1.70
N LYS A 48 -0.67 2.53 -0.95
CA LYS A 48 0.54 3.31 -1.30
C LYS A 48 1.39 2.52 -2.28
N LEU A 49 1.36 2.96 -3.54
CA LEU A 49 2.11 2.33 -4.61
C LEU A 49 3.22 3.27 -5.08
N SER A 50 4.17 2.74 -5.85
CA SER A 50 5.08 3.60 -6.61
C SER A 50 4.31 4.18 -7.80
N LEU A 51 4.89 5.17 -8.46
CA LEU A 51 4.24 5.77 -9.63
C LEU A 51 4.10 4.76 -10.77
N ILE A 52 5.09 3.89 -10.93
CA ILE A 52 5.03 2.86 -11.96
C ILE A 52 3.91 1.89 -11.66
N GLU A 53 3.82 1.42 -10.41
CA GLU A 53 2.78 0.49 -10.00
C GLU A 53 1.39 1.12 -10.10
N GLN A 54 1.28 2.38 -9.69
CA GLN A 54 0.02 3.11 -9.84
C GLN A 54 -0.43 3.12 -11.30
N SER A 55 0.50 3.42 -12.21
CA SER A 55 0.20 3.46 -13.63
C SER A 55 -0.30 2.11 -14.14
N VAL A 56 0.35 1.02 -13.70
CA VAL A 56 -0.04 -0.33 -14.12
C VAL A 56 -1.46 -0.66 -13.66
N PHE A 57 -1.75 -0.44 -12.36
CA PHE A 57 -3.08 -0.77 -11.85
C PHE A 57 -4.16 0.12 -12.43
N CYS A 58 -3.88 1.42 -12.57
CA CYS A 58 -4.86 2.34 -13.15
C CYS A 58 -5.15 2.03 -14.62
N SER A 59 -4.13 1.57 -15.36
CA SER A 59 -4.32 1.18 -16.76
C SER A 59 -5.20 -0.06 -16.89
N PHE A 60 -5.19 -0.92 -15.86
CA PHE A 60 -6.02 -2.12 -15.89
C PHE A 60 -7.51 -1.75 -15.90
N ASP A 61 -7.93 -0.85 -15.01
CA ASP A 61 -9.34 -0.42 -14.97
C ASP A 61 -9.44 0.87 -14.14
N VAL A 62 -9.66 2.00 -14.80
CA VAL A 62 -9.72 3.29 -14.13
C VAL A 62 -10.95 3.44 -13.24
N ALA A 63 -11.97 2.60 -13.42
CA ALA A 63 -13.13 2.62 -12.53
C ALA A 63 -12.83 1.92 -11.21
N VAL A 64 -11.79 1.10 -11.18
CA VAL A 64 -11.40 0.35 -9.99
C VAL A 64 -10.23 1.00 -9.29
N PHE A 65 -9.18 1.36 -10.04
CA PHE A 65 -7.96 1.97 -9.49
C PHE A 65 -7.76 3.34 -10.11
N TYR A 66 -7.58 4.36 -9.27
CA TYR A 66 -7.35 5.72 -9.78
C TYR A 66 -6.51 6.49 -8.77
N PRO A 67 -5.70 7.46 -9.23
CA PRO A 67 -4.82 8.20 -8.30
C PRO A 67 -5.63 9.01 -7.30
N VAL A 68 -5.12 9.09 -6.07
CA VAL A 68 -5.67 10.02 -5.08
C VAL A 68 -5.46 11.44 -5.65
N PRO A 69 -6.47 12.32 -5.59
CA PRO A 69 -6.30 13.68 -6.07
C PRO A 69 -5.21 14.42 -5.30
N GLY A 70 -4.47 15.27 -6.00
CA GLY A 70 -3.50 16.15 -5.38
C GLY A 70 -2.12 15.54 -5.25
N ALA A 71 -1.36 16.07 -4.31
CA ALA A 71 0.06 15.73 -4.17
C ALA A 71 0.29 14.27 -3.83
N TRP A 72 -0.60 13.67 -3.04
CA TRP A 72 -0.44 12.27 -2.64
C TRP A 72 -0.54 11.33 -3.83
N GLY A 73 -1.49 11.59 -4.73
CA GLY A 73 -1.62 10.79 -5.94
C GLY A 73 -0.40 10.90 -6.82
N LYS A 74 0.20 12.07 -6.86
CA LYS A 74 1.43 12.28 -7.64
C LYS A 74 2.61 11.51 -7.08
N LYS A 75 2.52 11.05 -5.84
CA LYS A 75 3.55 10.24 -5.21
C LYS A 75 3.21 8.75 -5.22
N GLY A 76 2.08 8.37 -5.83
CA GLY A 76 1.71 6.98 -5.99
C GLY A 76 0.51 6.51 -5.17
N ALA A 77 -0.01 7.35 -4.28
CA ALA A 77 -1.21 6.97 -3.52
C ALA A 77 -2.36 6.72 -4.49
N THR A 78 -3.01 5.57 -4.37
CA THR A 78 -3.98 5.10 -5.34
C THR A 78 -5.25 4.68 -4.62
N PHE A 79 -6.40 5.19 -5.07
CA PHE A 79 -7.69 4.75 -4.56
C PHE A 79 -8.10 3.45 -5.22
N VAL A 80 -8.79 2.61 -4.45
CA VAL A 80 -9.38 1.37 -4.93
C VAL A 80 -10.87 1.40 -4.63
N ASN A 81 -11.68 1.26 -5.67
CA ASN A 81 -13.14 1.22 -5.52
C ASN A 81 -13.53 -0.20 -5.05
N LEU A 82 -13.87 -0.33 -3.76
CA LEU A 82 -14.16 -1.64 -3.18
C LEU A 82 -15.42 -2.26 -3.75
N SER A 83 -16.34 -1.44 -4.29
CA SER A 83 -17.56 -1.96 -4.91
C SER A 83 -17.28 -2.72 -6.20
N LYS A 84 -16.15 -2.49 -6.83
CA LYS A 84 -15.85 -3.06 -8.15
C LYS A 84 -14.60 -3.93 -8.17
N VAL A 85 -13.73 -3.81 -7.19
CA VAL A 85 -12.46 -4.52 -7.22
C VAL A 85 -12.66 -6.01 -6.94
N ARG A 86 -11.87 -6.84 -7.62
CA ARG A 86 -11.80 -8.26 -7.31
C ARG A 86 -10.85 -8.45 -6.13
N LYS A 87 -11.16 -9.42 -5.28
CA LYS A 87 -10.36 -9.65 -4.09
C LYS A 87 -8.91 -9.97 -4.41
N ASP A 88 -8.67 -10.75 -5.48
CA ASP A 88 -7.31 -11.12 -5.86
C ASP A 88 -6.50 -9.91 -6.32
N MET A 89 -7.12 -9.00 -7.07
CA MET A 89 -6.44 -7.78 -7.50
C MET A 89 -6.14 -6.87 -6.32
N LEU A 90 -7.08 -6.77 -5.39
CA LEU A 90 -6.86 -5.97 -4.18
C LEU A 90 -5.70 -6.56 -3.37
N ARG A 91 -5.67 -7.87 -3.22
CA ARG A 91 -4.58 -8.53 -2.49
C ARG A 91 -3.24 -8.24 -3.14
N ASP A 92 -3.18 -8.29 -4.48
CA ASP A 92 -1.94 -7.99 -5.20
C ASP A 92 -1.46 -6.56 -4.92
N ALA A 93 -2.36 -5.59 -5.01
CA ALA A 93 -2.00 -4.20 -4.77
C ALA A 93 -1.53 -3.99 -3.33
N MET A 94 -2.23 -4.57 -2.37
CA MET A 94 -1.86 -4.44 -0.97
C MET A 94 -0.56 -5.15 -0.65
N THR A 95 -0.32 -6.29 -1.27
CA THR A 95 0.93 -7.03 -1.09
C THR A 95 2.11 -6.19 -1.56
N ILE A 96 1.96 -5.57 -2.72
CA ILE A 96 3.00 -4.71 -3.27
C ILE A 96 3.29 -3.54 -2.32
N ALA A 97 2.24 -2.89 -1.82
CA ALA A 97 2.40 -1.76 -0.90
C ALA A 97 3.08 -2.19 0.39
N TYR A 98 2.66 -3.33 0.93
CA TYR A 98 3.23 -3.86 2.16
C TYR A 98 4.71 -4.23 1.97
N GLU A 99 5.02 -4.95 0.91
CA GLU A 99 6.40 -5.39 0.66
C GLU A 99 7.34 -4.22 0.40
N ALA A 100 6.88 -3.19 -0.29
CA ALA A 100 7.69 -2.01 -0.52
C ALA A 100 8.07 -1.33 0.80
N LEU A 101 7.13 -1.29 1.72
CA LEU A 101 7.35 -0.68 3.02
C LEU A 101 8.33 -1.49 3.87
N VAL A 102 8.17 -2.82 3.87
CA VAL A 102 9.05 -3.71 4.64
C VAL A 102 10.45 -3.71 4.05
N ASN A 103 10.58 -3.74 2.73
CA ASN A 103 11.89 -3.73 2.09
C ASN A 103 12.62 -2.42 2.35
N ARG A 104 11.90 -1.30 2.32
CA ARG A 104 12.51 -0.01 2.63
C ARG A 104 13.05 0.04 4.05
N SER A 105 12.30 -0.51 5.00
CA SER A 105 12.76 -0.58 6.39
C SER A 105 14.01 -1.42 6.51
N GLY A 106 14.08 -2.52 5.78
CA GLY A 106 15.27 -3.37 5.78
C GLY A 106 16.47 -2.65 5.21
N GLU A 107 16.29 -1.91 4.13
CA GLU A 107 17.37 -1.13 3.54
C GLU A 107 17.88 -0.07 4.48
N GLU A 108 16.98 0.63 5.16
CA GLU A 108 17.38 1.64 6.13
C GLU A 108 18.17 1.05 7.27
N ALA A 109 17.75 -0.10 7.76
CA ALA A 109 18.48 -0.78 8.82
C ALA A 109 19.87 -1.20 8.37
N SER A 110 20.01 -1.70 7.16
CA SER A 110 21.29 -2.04 6.60
C SER A 110 22.22 -0.84 6.53
N ARG A 111 21.72 0.28 6.05
CA ARG A 111 22.52 1.49 5.96
C ARG A 111 22.98 1.97 7.32
N ARG A 112 22.13 1.85 8.33
CA ARG A 112 22.48 2.27 9.67
C ARG A 112 23.58 1.44 10.29
N THR A 113 23.69 0.17 9.93
CA THR A 113 24.76 -0.66 10.42
C THR A 113 26.08 -0.39 9.74
N GLY A 114 26.08 0.48 8.74
CA GLY A 114 27.30 0.88 8.06
C GLY A 114 27.78 -0.09 7.03
N ASN A 115 27.02 -1.09 6.76
CA ASN A 115 27.38 -2.06 5.81
C ASN A 115 26.98 -1.64 4.44
N LYS A 116 27.86 -1.13 3.82
CA LYS A 116 27.55 -0.54 2.61
C LYS A 116 27.86 -1.26 1.43
N LYS A 117 28.14 -1.84 1.63
CA LYS A 117 28.27 -2.31 0.79
C LYS A 117 27.60 -2.87 0.09
N VAL A 118 27.79 -2.81 0.44
CA VAL A 118 27.30 -3.38 -0.17
C VAL A 118 26.57 -3.42 -0.90
N GLY A 119 26.75 -3.13 -0.92
CA GLY A 119 26.14 -3.35 -1.63
C GLY A 119 25.64 -3.11 -2.36
N ARG A 120 25.83 -2.94 -2.43
CA ARG A 120 25.44 -2.90 -3.17
C ARG A 120 24.94 -3.13 -4.07
N ARG A 121 24.99 -3.19 -4.03
CA ARG A 121 24.58 -3.55 -4.75
C ARG A 121 23.86 -3.95 -5.26
N GLY A 122 23.82 -4.03 -5.09
CA GLY A 122 23.17 -4.56 -5.41
C GLY A 122 22.45 -4.66 -5.67
N SER A 123 22.34 -4.67 -5.74
CA SER A 123 21.72 -4.89 -6.02
C SER A 123 21.01 -5.06 -6.30
N PRO A 124 20.73 -5.25 -6.43
CA PRO A 124 20.05 -5.49 -6.69
C PRO A 124 19.37 -5.77 -6.76
N THR A 125 19.21 -5.75 -6.77
CA THR A 125 18.77 -6.08 -6.76
C THR A 125 18.41 -6.29 -6.80
#